data_ca81163767cdc86fd4b8d71d0478ea82
#
_entry.id   ca81163767cdc86fd4b8d71d0478ea82
#
_cell.length_a   1.000
_cell.length_b   1.000
_cell.length_c   1.000
_cell.angle_alpha   90.00
_cell.angle_beta   90.00
_cell.angle_gamma   90.00
#
_symmetry.space_group_name_H-M   'P 1'
#
loop_
_entity.id
_entity.type
_entity.pdbx_description
1 polymer ?
#
loop_
_entity_poly.entity_id
_entity_poly.type
_entity_poly.pdbx_seq_one_letter_code
_entity_poly.pdbx_strand_id
1 'polypeptide(L)'
;MRWMPAVLAAVSLPVLLAPAAAATPANPAPPYIDHVTWAKWGDLSSLRVYPTPGARKASGHAGTQPLADAAWNEILALAPDAAIPGMREQFLCHWNLAEFVEPGKVSWNLEPWRPEVSYEQMVAKRCNPGGTEEPF
;
A
#
# COMPACT_ATOMS: atom_id res chain seq x y z
N MET A 1 -66.47 -24.87 48.53
CA MET A 1 -65.77 -23.94 47.61
C MET A 1 -64.28 -24.18 47.75
N ARG A 2 -63.67 -24.80 46.72
CA ARG A 2 -62.20 -25.06 46.69
C ARG A 2 -61.57 -24.07 45.70
N TRP A 3 -60.77 -23.20 46.21
CA TRP A 3 -60.01 -22.27 45.39
C TRP A 3 -58.77 -23.00 44.88
N MET A 4 -58.61 -23.11 43.57
CA MET A 4 -57.37 -23.57 42.93
C MET A 4 -56.49 -22.34 42.60
N PRO A 5 -55.22 -22.34 42.99
CA PRO A 5 -54.29 -21.28 42.54
C PRO A 5 -53.87 -21.54 41.09
N ALA A 6 -53.98 -20.52 40.24
CA ALA A 6 -53.44 -20.52 38.89
C ALA A 6 -51.95 -20.34 38.96
N VAL A 7 -51.22 -21.33 38.46
CA VAL A 7 -49.78 -21.25 38.30
C VAL A 7 -49.49 -20.56 36.96
N LEU A 8 -48.98 -19.33 37.02
CA LEU A 8 -48.44 -18.62 35.86
C LEU A 8 -47.05 -19.15 35.57
N ALA A 9 -46.87 -19.91 34.49
CA ALA A 9 -45.57 -20.31 33.98
C ALA A 9 -44.96 -19.16 33.21
N ALA A 10 -43.89 -18.57 33.74
CA ALA A 10 -43.09 -17.57 33.02
C ALA A 10 -42.20 -18.29 31.99
N VAL A 11 -42.48 -18.08 30.72
CA VAL A 11 -41.63 -18.55 29.60
C VAL A 11 -40.53 -17.54 29.40
N SER A 12 -39.32 -17.84 29.87
CA SER A 12 -38.14 -17.08 29.57
C SER A 12 -37.56 -17.51 28.20
N LEU A 13 -37.64 -16.63 27.21
CA LEU A 13 -37.01 -16.80 25.91
C LEU A 13 -35.51 -16.49 26.03
N PRO A 14 -34.62 -17.40 25.59
CA PRO A 14 -33.20 -17.09 25.55
C PRO A 14 -32.94 -16.06 24.45
N VAL A 15 -32.36 -14.91 24.81
CA VAL A 15 -31.84 -13.93 23.89
C VAL A 15 -30.52 -14.49 23.35
N LEU A 16 -30.53 -15.00 22.13
CA LEU A 16 -29.32 -15.37 21.42
C LEU A 16 -28.61 -14.07 20.95
N LEU A 17 -27.61 -13.65 21.70
CA LEU A 17 -26.67 -12.63 21.19
C LEU A 17 -25.87 -13.26 20.05
N ALA A 18 -26.15 -12.82 18.83
CA ALA A 18 -25.27 -13.11 17.70
C ALA A 18 -23.87 -12.44 17.92
N PRO A 19 -22.74 -13.15 17.67
CA PRO A 19 -21.45 -12.53 17.78
C PRO A 19 -21.37 -11.38 16.78
N ALA A 20 -20.94 -10.21 17.25
CA ALA A 20 -20.68 -9.08 16.38
C ALA A 20 -19.60 -9.48 15.37
N ALA A 21 -19.90 -9.39 14.06
CA ALA A 21 -18.90 -9.61 13.02
C ALA A 21 -17.76 -8.61 13.23
N ALA A 22 -16.51 -9.11 13.32
CA ALA A 22 -15.34 -8.24 13.40
C ALA A 22 -15.30 -7.35 12.14
N ALA A 23 -15.25 -6.02 12.33
CA ALA A 23 -15.13 -5.09 11.22
C ALA A 23 -13.83 -5.38 10.48
N THR A 24 -13.89 -5.54 9.13
CA THR A 24 -12.68 -5.61 8.28
C THR A 24 -11.90 -4.32 8.49
N PRO A 25 -10.59 -4.37 8.78
CA PRO A 25 -9.78 -3.16 8.92
C PRO A 25 -9.92 -2.32 7.66
N ALA A 26 -10.30 -1.05 7.81
CA ALA A 26 -10.37 -0.12 6.69
C ALA A 26 -8.97 0.08 6.10
N ASN A 27 -8.89 0.17 4.77
CA ASN A 27 -7.64 0.57 4.12
C ASN A 27 -7.18 1.93 4.67
N PRO A 28 -5.85 2.14 4.82
CA PRO A 28 -5.34 3.44 5.23
C PRO A 28 -5.83 4.55 4.29
N ALA A 29 -6.14 5.71 4.88
CA ALA A 29 -6.52 6.89 4.11
C ALA A 29 -5.27 7.61 3.55
N PRO A 30 -5.40 8.35 2.44
CA PRO A 30 -4.34 9.23 1.96
C PRO A 30 -4.00 10.32 3.00
N PRO A 31 -2.81 10.97 2.95
CA PRO A 31 -1.83 10.80 1.88
C PRO A 31 -1.02 9.51 2.00
N TYR A 32 -0.66 8.93 0.84
CA TYR A 32 0.21 7.75 0.75
C TYR A 32 1.67 8.14 0.57
N ILE A 33 1.93 9.33 0.05
CA ILE A 33 3.28 9.86 -0.17
C ILE A 33 3.49 11.07 0.76
N ASP A 34 4.52 10.98 1.59
CA ASP A 34 4.89 12.07 2.48
C ASP A 34 5.53 13.22 1.70
N HIS A 35 6.58 12.90 0.94
CA HIS A 35 7.25 13.83 0.03
C HIS A 35 8.04 13.08 -1.03
N VAL A 36 8.55 13.80 -2.01
CA VAL A 36 9.48 13.31 -3.02
C VAL A 36 10.64 14.28 -3.18
N THR A 37 11.81 13.76 -3.54
CA THR A 37 13.02 14.58 -3.76
C THR A 37 13.81 14.03 -4.95
N TRP A 38 14.11 14.90 -5.92
CA TRP A 38 15.06 14.57 -6.97
C TRP A 38 16.50 14.59 -6.44
N ALA A 39 17.22 13.51 -6.68
CA ALA A 39 18.66 13.41 -6.42
C ALA A 39 19.41 13.22 -7.74
N LYS A 40 20.66 13.66 -7.80
CA LYS A 40 21.53 13.52 -8.98
C LYS A 40 22.85 12.88 -8.62
N TRP A 41 23.31 12.04 -9.53
CA TRP A 41 24.66 11.47 -9.53
C TRP A 41 25.24 11.60 -10.94
N GLY A 42 26.13 12.57 -11.17
CA GLY A 42 26.57 12.90 -12.52
C GLY A 42 25.39 13.29 -13.40
N ASP A 43 25.22 12.59 -14.51
CA ASP A 43 24.10 12.79 -15.44
C ASP A 43 22.85 11.95 -15.09
N LEU A 44 22.96 11.09 -14.09
CA LEU A 44 21.85 10.25 -13.64
C LEU A 44 21.00 10.96 -12.60
N SER A 45 19.70 10.75 -12.66
CA SER A 45 18.76 11.25 -11.67
C SER A 45 17.93 10.14 -11.05
N SER A 46 17.52 10.35 -9.81
CA SER A 46 16.66 9.45 -9.06
C SER A 46 15.59 10.26 -8.34
N LEU A 47 14.33 9.90 -8.54
CA LEU A 47 13.25 10.41 -7.73
C LEU A 47 13.13 9.55 -6.46
N ARG A 48 13.43 10.12 -5.33
CA ARG A 48 13.26 9.48 -4.03
C ARG A 48 11.86 9.73 -3.53
N VAL A 49 11.10 8.65 -3.42
CA VAL A 49 9.73 8.67 -2.96
C VAL A 49 9.69 8.20 -1.51
N TYR A 50 9.13 9.02 -0.63
CA TYR A 50 9.02 8.71 0.80
C TYR A 50 7.56 8.35 1.12
N PRO A 51 7.24 7.05 1.25
CA PRO A 51 5.90 6.61 1.57
C PRO A 51 5.54 6.90 3.02
N THR A 52 4.27 7.22 3.25
CA THR A 52 3.72 7.38 4.60
C THR A 52 3.65 6.03 5.33
N PRO A 53 3.54 6.01 6.66
CA PRO A 53 3.27 4.77 7.41
C PRO A 53 2.01 4.04 6.92
N GLY A 54 0.97 4.79 6.51
CA GLY A 54 -0.25 4.21 5.94
C GLY A 54 0.01 3.50 4.61
N ALA A 55 0.79 4.11 3.70
CA ALA A 55 1.19 3.48 2.45
C ALA A 55 1.99 2.20 2.70
N ARG A 56 2.96 2.25 3.59
CA ARG A 56 3.77 1.06 3.94
C ARG A 56 2.92 -0.08 4.49
N LYS A 57 1.93 0.25 5.32
CA LYS A 57 1.00 -0.74 5.88
C LYS A 57 0.13 -1.39 4.80
N ALA A 58 -0.30 -0.63 3.80
CA ALA A 58 -1.13 -1.13 2.70
C ALA A 58 -0.31 -1.86 1.64
N SER A 59 0.92 -1.41 1.37
CA SER A 59 1.77 -1.93 0.31
C SER A 59 2.06 -3.42 0.47
N GLY A 60 2.22 -4.13 -0.64
CA GLY A 60 2.50 -5.57 -0.64
C GLY A 60 1.29 -6.47 -0.37
N HIS A 61 0.14 -5.92 -0.02
CA HIS A 61 -1.07 -6.70 0.22
C HIS A 61 -1.93 -6.81 -1.04
N ALA A 62 -2.54 -7.98 -1.24
CA ALA A 62 -3.47 -8.19 -2.34
C ALA A 62 -4.66 -7.21 -2.25
N GLY A 63 -5.13 -6.75 -3.40
CA GLY A 63 -6.28 -5.83 -3.49
C GLY A 63 -5.95 -4.36 -3.21
N THR A 64 -4.69 -3.99 -3.00
CA THR A 64 -4.29 -2.60 -2.75
C THR A 64 -3.87 -1.84 -4.01
N GLN A 65 -4.05 -2.41 -5.20
CA GLN A 65 -3.74 -1.73 -6.45
C GLN A 65 -4.41 -0.35 -6.60
N PRO A 66 -5.68 -0.15 -6.22
CA PRO A 66 -6.28 1.19 -6.26
C PRO A 66 -5.58 2.22 -5.37
N LEU A 67 -5.01 1.78 -4.24
CA LEU A 67 -4.22 2.65 -3.36
C LEU A 67 -2.87 3.00 -3.99
N ALA A 68 -2.24 2.05 -4.66
CA ALA A 68 -1.02 2.28 -5.43
C ALA A 68 -1.25 3.29 -6.56
N ASP A 69 -2.37 3.18 -7.27
CA ASP A 69 -2.74 4.12 -8.33
C ASP A 69 -2.98 5.53 -7.77
N ALA A 70 -3.65 5.64 -6.61
CA ALA A 70 -3.82 6.91 -5.92
C ALA A 70 -2.47 7.49 -5.46
N ALA A 71 -1.60 6.67 -4.90
CA ALA A 71 -0.25 7.09 -4.49
C ALA A 71 0.59 7.57 -5.68
N TRP A 72 0.49 6.91 -6.83
CA TRP A 72 1.15 7.38 -8.05
C TRP A 72 0.64 8.75 -8.49
N ASN A 73 -0.65 9.01 -8.40
CA ASN A 73 -1.23 10.32 -8.67
C ASN A 73 -0.71 11.40 -7.70
N GLU A 74 -0.50 11.05 -6.42
CA GLU A 74 0.14 11.94 -5.46
C GLU A 74 1.59 12.26 -5.86
N ILE A 75 2.35 11.26 -6.32
CA ILE A 75 3.71 11.49 -6.84
C ILE A 75 3.70 12.47 -8.00
N LEU A 76 2.80 12.30 -8.96
CA LEU A 76 2.69 13.20 -10.11
C LEU A 76 2.23 14.61 -9.72
N ALA A 77 1.46 14.76 -8.65
CA ALA A 77 1.09 16.06 -8.11
C ALA A 77 2.29 16.77 -7.46
N LEU A 78 3.18 16.01 -6.80
CA LEU A 78 4.39 16.52 -6.16
C LEU A 78 5.54 16.74 -7.14
N ALA A 79 5.65 15.90 -8.16
CA ALA A 79 6.68 15.93 -9.19
C ALA A 79 6.06 15.61 -10.56
N PRO A 80 5.46 16.59 -11.25
CA PRO A 80 4.84 16.37 -12.56
C PRO A 80 5.81 15.87 -13.62
N ASP A 81 7.08 16.19 -13.49
CA ASP A 81 8.18 15.74 -14.34
C ASP A 81 8.56 14.26 -14.14
N ALA A 82 7.97 13.59 -13.15
CA ALA A 82 8.09 12.14 -12.98
C ALA A 82 7.25 11.31 -13.98
N ALA A 83 6.41 11.94 -14.79
CA ALA A 83 5.61 11.29 -15.82
C ALA A 83 6.47 10.84 -17.02
N ILE A 84 7.40 9.96 -16.77
CA ILE A 84 8.35 9.40 -17.73
C ILE A 84 8.06 7.91 -17.90
N PRO A 85 8.11 7.36 -19.13
CA PRO A 85 7.91 5.93 -19.36
C PRO A 85 8.79 5.06 -18.43
N GLY A 86 8.20 4.04 -17.81
CA GLY A 86 8.88 3.13 -16.88
C GLY A 86 8.88 3.56 -15.40
N MET A 87 8.65 4.83 -15.09
CA MET A 87 8.66 5.32 -13.71
C MET A 87 7.50 4.77 -12.88
N ARG A 88 6.30 4.73 -13.46
CA ARG A 88 5.13 4.14 -12.79
C ARG A 88 5.33 2.66 -12.50
N GLU A 89 5.86 1.92 -13.44
CA GLU A 89 6.14 0.48 -13.29
C GLU A 89 7.19 0.21 -12.21
N GLN A 90 8.21 1.03 -12.12
CA GLN A 90 9.17 0.98 -11.00
C GLN A 90 8.48 1.26 -9.67
N PHE A 91 7.61 2.26 -9.60
CA PHE A 91 6.85 2.56 -8.40
C PHE A 91 5.94 1.39 -7.98
N LEU A 92 5.19 0.81 -8.91
CA LEU A 92 4.33 -0.34 -8.64
C LEU A 92 5.13 -1.56 -8.16
N CYS A 93 6.32 -1.78 -8.69
CA CYS A 93 7.21 -2.82 -8.20
C CYS A 93 7.61 -2.57 -6.74
N HIS A 94 7.97 -1.34 -6.37
CA HIS A 94 8.27 -0.98 -4.99
C HIS A 94 7.05 -1.14 -4.08
N TRP A 95 5.88 -0.69 -4.52
CA TRP A 95 4.63 -0.89 -3.77
C TRP A 95 4.39 -2.36 -3.46
N ASN A 96 4.59 -3.23 -4.42
CA ASN A 96 4.32 -4.66 -4.26
C ASN A 96 5.39 -5.39 -3.44
N LEU A 97 6.65 -4.97 -3.48
CA LEU A 97 7.77 -5.78 -3.00
C LEU A 97 8.67 -5.12 -1.95
N ALA A 98 8.75 -3.79 -1.88
CA ALA A 98 9.75 -3.13 -1.04
C ALA A 98 9.66 -3.52 0.44
N GLU A 99 8.48 -3.56 1.02
CA GLU A 99 8.29 -3.92 2.43
C GLU A 99 8.55 -5.41 2.73
N PHE A 100 8.56 -6.27 1.72
CA PHE A 100 8.98 -7.67 1.89
C PHE A 100 10.49 -7.83 1.80
N VAL A 101 11.13 -7.11 0.88
CA VAL A 101 12.57 -7.25 0.61
C VAL A 101 13.39 -6.48 1.63
N GLU A 102 12.99 -5.26 1.93
CA GLU A 102 13.66 -4.36 2.87
C GLU A 102 12.61 -3.56 3.65
N PRO A 103 12.00 -4.15 4.69
CA PRO A 103 11.00 -3.47 5.50
C PRO A 103 11.55 -2.16 6.07
N GLY A 104 10.78 -1.08 5.93
CA GLY A 104 11.17 0.24 6.42
C GLY A 104 12.27 0.94 5.62
N LYS A 105 12.58 0.50 4.39
CA LYS A 105 13.49 1.24 3.51
C LYS A 105 13.10 2.71 3.46
N VAL A 106 14.07 3.61 3.63
CA VAL A 106 13.82 5.05 3.82
C VAL A 106 13.06 5.65 2.65
N SER A 107 13.44 5.33 1.41
CA SER A 107 12.78 5.81 0.21
C SER A 107 12.66 4.71 -0.85
N TRP A 108 11.66 4.82 -1.69
CA TRP A 108 11.51 4.01 -2.90
C TRP A 108 12.02 4.85 -4.07
N ASN A 109 13.12 4.43 -4.66
CA ASN A 109 13.82 5.23 -5.65
C ASN A 109 13.40 4.83 -7.06
N LEU A 110 13.09 5.83 -7.88
CA LEU A 110 12.65 5.66 -9.26
C LEU A 110 13.62 6.41 -10.18
N GLU A 111 14.16 5.71 -11.17
CA GLU A 111 15.17 6.26 -12.04
C GLU A 111 14.70 6.32 -13.50
N PRO A 112 14.60 7.54 -14.10
CA PRO A 112 14.12 7.71 -15.46
C PRO A 112 15.04 7.10 -16.54
N TRP A 113 16.30 6.87 -16.21
CA TRP A 113 17.30 6.29 -17.13
C TRP A 113 17.22 4.75 -17.23
N ARG A 114 16.44 4.10 -16.37
CA ARG A 114 16.26 2.64 -16.43
C ARG A 114 15.44 2.23 -17.65
N PRO A 115 15.77 1.08 -18.28
CA PRO A 115 15.01 0.58 -19.41
C PRO A 115 13.59 0.17 -19.00
N GLU A 116 12.63 0.37 -19.89
CA GLU A 116 11.33 -0.22 -19.78
C GLU A 116 11.42 -1.72 -20.00
N VAL A 117 10.89 -2.49 -19.06
CA VAL A 117 10.91 -3.96 -19.10
C VAL A 117 9.54 -4.51 -18.74
N SER A 118 9.30 -5.81 -19.00
CA SER A 118 8.11 -6.48 -18.51
C SER A 118 8.06 -6.48 -16.97
N TYR A 119 6.87 -6.63 -16.40
CA TYR A 119 6.73 -6.73 -14.94
C TYR A 119 7.52 -7.91 -14.37
N GLU A 120 7.54 -9.05 -15.05
CA GLU A 120 8.34 -10.21 -14.66
C GLU A 120 9.83 -9.88 -14.58
N GLN A 121 10.36 -9.17 -15.57
CA GLN A 121 11.75 -8.71 -15.57
C GLN A 121 11.99 -7.66 -14.49
N MET A 122 11.04 -6.76 -14.25
CA MET A 122 11.10 -5.78 -13.18
C MET A 122 11.28 -6.48 -11.81
N VAL A 123 10.46 -7.48 -11.53
CA VAL A 123 10.54 -8.29 -10.30
C VAL A 123 11.86 -9.05 -10.22
N ALA A 124 12.27 -9.72 -11.31
CA ALA A 124 13.53 -10.46 -11.36
C ALA A 124 14.76 -9.58 -11.10
N LYS A 125 14.69 -8.30 -11.44
CA LYS A 125 15.72 -7.28 -11.19
C LYS A 125 15.50 -6.50 -9.88
N ARG A 126 14.62 -6.96 -9.02
CA ARG A 126 14.31 -6.34 -7.72
C ARG A 126 13.99 -4.85 -7.84
N CYS A 127 13.12 -4.50 -8.80
CA CYS A 127 12.73 -3.14 -9.16
C CYS A 127 13.86 -2.25 -9.75
N ASN A 128 15.02 -2.81 -10.05
CA ASN A 128 16.20 -2.10 -10.57
C ASN A 128 16.65 -2.63 -11.94
N PRO A 129 15.81 -2.56 -12.99
CA PRO A 129 16.21 -2.99 -14.32
C PRO A 129 17.35 -2.08 -14.83
N GLY A 130 18.35 -2.69 -15.49
CA GLY A 130 19.48 -1.97 -16.05
C GLY A 130 20.66 -1.76 -15.12
N GLY A 131 20.60 -2.23 -13.87
CA GLY A 131 21.73 -2.15 -12.94
C GLY A 131 21.32 -2.03 -11.49
N THR A 132 22.30 -2.04 -10.59
CA THR A 132 22.09 -1.83 -9.17
C THR A 132 21.65 -0.40 -8.86
N GLU A 133 21.10 -0.20 -7.67
CA GLU A 133 20.77 1.13 -7.16
C GLU A 133 22.04 1.98 -7.01
N GLU A 134 21.96 3.24 -7.41
CA GLU A 134 23.07 4.17 -7.27
C GLU A 134 23.31 4.54 -5.80
N PRO A 135 24.57 4.77 -5.39
CA PRO A 135 24.95 4.97 -3.97
C PRO A 135 24.73 6.40 -3.46
N PHE A 136 23.64 7.07 -3.82
CA PHE A 136 23.38 8.46 -3.43
C PHE A 136 22.02 8.68 -2.81
#